data_e5af221d45d60ff552a5655e907b615f
#
_entry.id   e5af221d45d60ff552a5655e907b615f
#
_cell.length_a   1.000
_cell.length_b   1.000
_cell.length_c   1.000
_cell.angle_alpha   90.00
_cell.angle_beta   90.00
_cell.angle_gamma   90.00
#
_symmetry.space_group_name_H-M   'P 1'
#
loop_
_entity.id
_entity.type
_entity.pdbx_description
1 polymer ?
#
loop_
_entity_poly.entity_id
_entity_poly.type
_entity_poly.pdbx_seq_one_letter_code
_entity_poly.pdbx_strand_id
1 'polypeptide(L)'
;MSVITIELAMKHLRAESEDLDDVQSKLDAAEDAAEQFLNRKLYVDEAALSAALTTVINLRSQCRVVLDSALGAASLIEIVDDRLMAESDARCRYAESLRNAAMISRGIALNKSITAACLLTLGHLWANREDAVTGINPSSVIELPHGSRSLLFPYRLDLGV
;
A
#
# COMPACT_ATOMS: atom_id res chain seq x y z
N MET A 1 5.13 8.16 5.04
CA MET A 1 5.85 8.16 6.33
C MET A 1 5.96 6.71 6.76
N SER A 2 7.18 6.19 6.80
CA SER A 2 7.43 4.78 7.11
C SER A 2 6.96 4.39 8.50
N VAL A 3 6.49 3.18 8.64
CA VAL A 3 6.07 2.58 9.92
C VAL A 3 7.29 1.96 10.63
N ILE A 4 8.26 1.49 9.85
CA ILE A 4 9.56 1.00 10.34
C ILE A 4 10.52 2.19 10.44
N THR A 5 11.31 2.24 11.51
CA THR A 5 12.27 3.35 11.69
C THR A 5 13.42 3.27 10.70
N ILE A 6 13.82 4.42 10.16
CA ILE A 6 14.91 4.50 9.17
C ILE A 6 16.24 3.98 9.75
N GLU A 7 16.49 4.18 11.06
CA GLU A 7 17.68 3.69 11.74
C GLU A 7 17.78 2.16 11.68
N LEU A 8 16.62 1.46 11.83
CA LEU A 8 16.58 0.00 11.72
C LEU A 8 16.88 -0.46 10.30
N ALA A 9 16.34 0.24 9.31
CA ALA A 9 16.57 -0.02 7.89
C ALA A 9 18.04 0.19 7.51
N MET A 10 18.64 1.32 7.89
CA MET A 10 20.05 1.65 7.68
C MET A 10 20.96 0.61 8.31
N LYS A 11 20.67 0.22 9.56
CA LYS A 11 21.43 -0.82 10.27
C LYS A 11 21.33 -2.18 9.58
N HIS A 12 20.15 -2.54 9.08
CA HIS A 12 19.91 -3.79 8.36
C HIS A 12 20.74 -3.88 7.08
N LEU A 13 20.80 -2.80 6.32
CA LEU A 13 21.55 -2.70 5.06
C LEU A 13 23.03 -2.43 5.27
N ARG A 14 23.46 -2.03 6.46
CA ARG A 14 24.80 -1.47 6.74
C ARG A 14 25.11 -0.27 5.83
N ALA A 15 24.07 0.54 5.54
CA ALA A 15 24.18 1.71 4.70
C ALA A 15 24.77 2.90 5.44
N GLU A 16 25.40 3.81 4.69
CA GLU A 16 26.02 5.03 5.22
C GLU A 16 25.02 6.19 5.24
N SER A 17 25.34 7.28 5.93
CA SER A 17 24.45 8.45 6.05
C SER A 17 24.12 9.11 4.71
N GLU A 18 24.97 8.95 3.71
CA GLU A 18 24.77 9.48 2.35
C GLU A 18 23.64 8.72 1.59
N ASP A 19 23.37 7.49 2.00
CA ASP A 19 22.36 6.63 1.37
C ASP A 19 20.94 6.84 1.93
N LEU A 20 20.76 7.73 2.91
CA LEU A 20 19.54 7.86 3.70
C LEU A 20 18.28 8.05 2.84
N ASP A 21 18.31 8.95 1.84
CA ASP A 21 17.16 9.24 0.99
C ASP A 21 16.81 8.03 0.10
N ASP A 22 17.82 7.32 -0.42
CA ASP A 22 17.61 6.12 -1.24
C ASP A 22 17.05 4.97 -0.40
N VAL A 23 17.58 4.78 0.81
CA VAL A 23 17.06 3.78 1.77
C VAL A 23 15.63 4.10 2.18
N GLN A 24 15.31 5.39 2.45
CA GLN A 24 13.95 5.80 2.80
C GLN A 24 12.97 5.51 1.67
N SER A 25 13.32 5.85 0.44
CA SER A 25 12.46 5.59 -0.73
C SER A 25 12.19 4.09 -0.93
N LYS A 26 13.22 3.26 -0.75
CA LYS A 26 13.09 1.80 -0.88
C LYS A 26 12.35 1.17 0.30
N LEU A 27 12.47 1.74 1.50
CA LEU A 27 11.72 1.32 2.68
C LEU A 27 10.22 1.60 2.48
N ASP A 28 9.87 2.80 2.02
CA ASP A 28 8.49 3.15 1.72
C ASP A 28 7.89 2.20 0.67
N ALA A 29 8.66 1.85 -0.38
CA ALA A 29 8.25 0.89 -1.39
C ALA A 29 8.09 -0.54 -0.84
N ALA A 30 8.97 -0.97 0.07
CA ALA A 30 8.87 -2.28 0.71
C ALA A 30 7.65 -2.40 1.63
N GLU A 31 7.32 -1.33 2.37
CA GLU A 31 6.12 -1.27 3.21
C GLU A 31 4.85 -1.25 2.36
N ASP A 32 4.81 -0.46 1.30
CA ASP A 32 3.68 -0.43 0.35
C ASP A 32 3.45 -1.81 -0.29
N ALA A 33 4.51 -2.49 -0.73
CA ALA A 33 4.41 -3.84 -1.28
C ALA A 33 3.85 -4.84 -0.25
N ALA A 34 4.27 -4.72 1.02
CA ALA A 34 3.74 -5.55 2.11
C ALA A 34 2.26 -5.25 2.38
N GLU A 35 1.85 -3.98 2.43
CA GLU A 35 0.45 -3.56 2.60
C GLU A 35 -0.45 -4.09 1.48
N GLN A 36 -0.02 -3.97 0.23
CA GLN A 36 -0.75 -4.48 -0.93
C GLN A 36 -0.88 -6.00 -0.88
N PHE A 37 0.19 -6.71 -0.53
CA PHE A 37 0.16 -8.17 -0.39
C PHE A 37 -0.76 -8.62 0.74
N LEU A 38 -0.72 -7.92 1.89
CA LEU A 38 -1.56 -8.22 3.06
C LEU A 38 -3.03 -7.82 2.87
N ASN A 39 -3.30 -6.90 1.94
CA ASN A 39 -4.59 -6.21 1.80
C ASN A 39 -5.01 -5.48 3.10
N ARG A 40 -4.02 -4.89 3.80
CA ARG A 40 -4.14 -4.24 5.12
C ARG A 40 -3.16 -3.07 5.22
N LYS A 41 -3.54 -2.03 5.97
CA LYS A 41 -2.61 -0.96 6.35
C LYS A 41 -1.76 -1.38 7.55
N LEU A 42 -0.47 -0.99 7.53
CA LEU A 42 0.46 -1.21 8.61
C LEU A 42 0.46 -0.02 9.57
N TYR A 43 0.56 -0.30 10.86
CA TYR A 43 0.66 0.70 11.91
C TYR A 43 1.81 0.37 12.86
N VAL A 44 2.44 1.42 13.40
CA VAL A 44 3.60 1.26 14.29
C VAL A 44 3.23 0.46 15.54
N ASP A 45 2.04 0.70 16.09
CA ASP A 45 1.52 0.06 17.30
C ASP A 45 -0.01 0.02 17.32
N GLU A 46 -0.57 -0.61 18.36
CA GLU A 46 -2.02 -0.73 18.57
C GLU A 46 -2.69 0.62 18.85
N ALA A 47 -1.97 1.61 19.39
CA ALA A 47 -2.53 2.93 19.64
C ALA A 47 -2.76 3.68 18.32
N ALA A 48 -1.79 3.64 17.42
CA ALA A 48 -1.90 4.21 16.08
C ALA A 48 -3.02 3.53 15.26
N LEU A 49 -3.12 2.19 15.36
CA LEU A 49 -4.21 1.43 14.74
C LEU A 49 -5.57 1.87 15.30
N SER A 50 -5.72 1.97 16.62
CA SER A 50 -6.97 2.39 17.24
C SER A 50 -7.37 3.81 16.83
N ALA A 51 -6.42 4.73 16.77
CA ALA A 51 -6.65 6.10 16.30
C ALA A 51 -7.14 6.10 14.83
N ALA A 52 -6.52 5.31 13.95
CA ALA A 52 -6.93 5.21 12.56
C ALA A 52 -8.36 4.62 12.42
N LEU A 53 -8.71 3.61 13.21
CA LEU A 53 -10.05 3.01 13.20
C LEU A 53 -11.16 4.00 13.53
N THR A 54 -10.91 4.96 14.43
CA THR A 54 -11.90 6.00 14.79
C THR A 54 -12.22 6.91 13.60
N THR A 55 -11.30 7.09 12.67
CA THR A 55 -11.46 7.97 11.51
C THR A 55 -12.22 7.32 10.34
N VAL A 56 -12.27 5.99 10.27
CA VAL A 56 -12.81 5.25 9.12
C VAL A 56 -14.29 5.58 8.83
N ILE A 57 -15.10 5.76 9.87
CA ILE A 57 -16.52 6.08 9.72
C ILE A 57 -16.68 7.43 9.00
N ASN A 58 -15.93 8.44 9.44
CA ASN A 58 -15.95 9.76 8.83
C ASN A 58 -15.41 9.72 7.40
N LEU A 59 -14.34 8.95 7.16
CA LEU A 59 -13.77 8.77 5.83
C LEU A 59 -14.79 8.16 4.85
N ARG A 60 -15.51 7.12 5.25
CA ARG A 60 -16.57 6.50 4.42
C ARG A 60 -17.70 7.48 4.12
N SER A 61 -18.10 8.29 5.11
CA SER A 61 -19.10 9.34 4.92
C SER A 61 -18.62 10.39 3.92
N GLN A 62 -17.37 10.84 4.01
CA GLN A 62 -16.78 11.77 3.05
C GLN A 62 -16.71 11.18 1.63
N CYS A 63 -16.32 9.91 1.47
CA CYS A 63 -16.33 9.25 0.18
C CYS A 63 -17.73 9.28 -0.47
N ARG A 64 -18.77 9.10 0.34
CA ARG A 64 -20.16 9.17 -0.15
C ARG A 64 -20.53 10.57 -0.63
N VAL A 65 -20.19 11.61 0.14
CA VAL A 65 -20.43 13.02 -0.24
C VAL A 65 -19.72 13.36 -1.56
N VAL A 66 -18.46 12.90 -1.72
CA VAL A 66 -17.71 13.11 -2.96
C VAL A 66 -18.39 12.42 -4.15
N LEU A 67 -18.87 11.19 -3.98
CA LEU A 67 -19.63 10.48 -5.02
C LEU A 67 -20.89 11.26 -5.40
N ASP A 68 -21.70 11.64 -4.43
CA ASP A 68 -22.98 12.32 -4.67
C ASP A 68 -22.76 13.67 -5.38
N SER A 69 -21.72 14.41 -5.01
CA SER A 69 -21.30 15.64 -5.68
C SER A 69 -20.85 15.38 -7.13
N ALA A 70 -20.06 14.35 -7.37
CA ALA A 70 -19.59 14.01 -8.72
C ALA A 70 -20.73 13.55 -9.64
N LEU A 71 -21.67 12.76 -9.11
CA LEU A 71 -22.87 12.34 -9.87
C LEU A 71 -23.79 13.54 -10.17
N GLY A 72 -23.92 14.48 -9.21
CA GLY A 72 -24.65 15.73 -9.43
C GLY A 72 -24.03 16.56 -10.55
N ALA A 73 -22.70 16.70 -10.58
CA ALA A 73 -22.00 17.39 -11.66
C ALA A 73 -22.15 16.65 -13.00
N ALA A 74 -22.02 15.33 -13.01
CA ALA A 74 -22.21 14.53 -14.23
C ALA A 74 -23.63 14.69 -14.83
N SER A 75 -24.66 14.81 -14.00
CA SER A 75 -26.05 14.99 -14.46
C SER A 75 -26.30 16.27 -15.28
N LEU A 76 -25.40 17.26 -15.16
CA LEU A 76 -25.47 18.53 -15.90
C LEU A 76 -24.82 18.43 -17.30
N ILE A 77 -24.17 17.32 -17.63
CA ILE A 77 -23.54 17.11 -18.93
C ILE A 77 -24.63 16.77 -19.96
N GLU A 78 -24.74 17.58 -21.02
CA GLU A 78 -25.79 17.42 -22.06
C GLU A 78 -25.55 16.19 -22.94
N ILE A 79 -24.25 15.92 -23.29
CA ILE A 79 -23.90 14.80 -24.15
C ILE A 79 -24.01 13.50 -23.35
N VAL A 80 -24.86 12.58 -23.79
CA VAL A 80 -25.20 11.36 -23.07
C VAL A 80 -23.99 10.48 -22.84
N ASP A 81 -23.14 10.30 -23.84
CA ASP A 81 -21.94 9.42 -23.71
C ASP A 81 -20.95 9.99 -22.72
N ASP A 82 -20.69 11.31 -22.76
CA ASP A 82 -19.80 11.98 -21.81
C ASP A 82 -20.34 11.91 -20.38
N ARG A 83 -21.66 12.05 -20.22
CA ARG A 83 -22.33 11.89 -18.93
C ARG A 83 -22.15 10.48 -18.36
N LEU A 84 -22.37 9.45 -19.17
CA LEU A 84 -22.21 8.05 -18.75
C LEU A 84 -20.77 7.74 -18.38
N MET A 85 -19.79 8.27 -19.10
CA MET A 85 -18.38 8.15 -18.76
C MET A 85 -18.09 8.83 -17.42
N ALA A 86 -18.52 10.07 -17.21
CA ALA A 86 -18.32 10.81 -15.97
C ALA A 86 -18.95 10.10 -14.75
N GLU A 87 -20.15 9.54 -14.91
CA GLU A 87 -20.81 8.74 -13.87
C GLU A 87 -20.02 7.44 -13.56
N SER A 88 -19.54 6.74 -14.59
CA SER A 88 -18.72 5.55 -14.44
C SER A 88 -17.44 5.84 -13.69
N ASP A 89 -16.74 6.91 -14.07
CA ASP A 89 -15.50 7.36 -13.40
C ASP A 89 -15.75 7.71 -11.93
N ALA A 90 -16.86 8.40 -11.62
CA ALA A 90 -17.23 8.74 -10.25
C ALA A 90 -17.42 7.47 -9.40
N ARG A 91 -18.11 6.45 -9.96
CA ARG A 91 -18.32 5.16 -9.27
C ARG A 91 -17.02 4.37 -9.09
N CYS A 92 -16.12 4.39 -10.08
CA CYS A 92 -14.81 3.74 -9.99
C CYS A 92 -13.96 4.38 -8.88
N ARG A 93 -13.86 5.71 -8.82
CA ARG A 93 -13.15 6.43 -7.75
C ARG A 93 -13.74 6.16 -6.37
N TYR A 94 -15.06 6.09 -6.28
CA TYR A 94 -15.73 5.73 -5.03
C TYR A 94 -15.39 4.30 -4.58
N ALA A 95 -15.41 3.33 -5.48
CA ALA A 95 -15.05 1.94 -5.19
C ALA A 95 -13.59 1.83 -4.72
N GLU A 96 -12.67 2.60 -5.32
CA GLU A 96 -11.28 2.69 -4.91
C GLU A 96 -11.14 3.30 -3.51
N SER A 97 -11.84 4.41 -3.25
CA SER A 97 -11.85 5.06 -1.93
C SER A 97 -12.39 4.13 -0.84
N LEU A 98 -13.42 3.33 -1.14
CA LEU A 98 -13.93 2.32 -0.21
C LEU A 98 -12.94 1.18 0.03
N ARG A 99 -12.18 0.76 -0.98
CA ARG A 99 -11.10 -0.23 -0.82
C ARG A 99 -10.02 0.30 0.13
N ASN A 100 -9.60 1.56 -0.05
CA ASN A 100 -8.63 2.19 0.84
C ASN A 100 -9.16 2.29 2.28
N ALA A 101 -10.42 2.69 2.47
CA ALA A 101 -11.06 2.70 3.78
C ALA A 101 -11.16 1.28 4.40
N ALA A 102 -11.36 0.25 3.59
CA ALA A 102 -11.36 -1.14 4.04
C ALA A 102 -9.96 -1.60 4.47
N MET A 103 -8.90 -1.22 3.76
CA MET A 103 -7.52 -1.51 4.16
C MET A 103 -7.19 -0.89 5.53
N ILE A 104 -7.60 0.36 5.78
CA ILE A 104 -7.46 1.02 7.09
C ILE A 104 -8.25 0.25 8.16
N SER A 105 -9.50 -0.08 7.89
CA SER A 105 -10.39 -0.81 8.80
C SER A 105 -9.86 -2.20 9.18
N ARG A 106 -9.08 -2.83 8.31
CA ARG A 106 -8.43 -4.12 8.50
C ARG A 106 -6.97 -4.00 8.93
N GLY A 107 -6.53 -2.81 9.32
CA GLY A 107 -5.16 -2.51 9.69
C GLY A 107 -4.55 -3.51 10.68
N ILE A 108 -3.24 -3.55 10.74
CA ILE A 108 -2.48 -4.40 11.67
C ILE A 108 -1.29 -3.64 12.23
N ALA A 109 -1.07 -3.77 13.53
CA ALA A 109 0.15 -3.27 14.14
C ALA A 109 1.36 -4.12 13.73
N LEU A 110 2.52 -3.49 13.59
CA LEU A 110 3.76 -4.18 13.25
C LEU A 110 4.06 -5.29 14.25
N ASN A 111 4.43 -6.43 13.71
CA ASN A 111 5.02 -7.53 14.48
C ASN A 111 6.38 -7.93 13.88
N LYS A 112 7.11 -8.78 14.58
CA LYS A 112 8.46 -9.20 14.19
C LYS A 112 8.52 -9.85 12.80
N SER A 113 7.49 -10.60 12.42
CA SER A 113 7.42 -11.28 11.12
C SER A 113 7.21 -10.29 9.98
N ILE A 114 6.29 -9.33 10.16
CA ILE A 114 6.01 -8.28 9.17
C ILE A 114 7.24 -7.37 9.02
N THR A 115 7.84 -6.94 10.14
CA THR A 115 9.07 -6.15 10.11
C THR A 115 10.20 -6.88 9.37
N ALA A 116 10.41 -8.17 9.66
CA ALA A 116 11.42 -8.96 8.96
C ALA A 116 11.13 -9.08 7.46
N ALA A 117 9.86 -9.25 7.08
CA ALA A 117 9.46 -9.33 5.68
C ALA A 117 9.73 -8.02 4.92
N CYS A 118 9.40 -6.87 5.51
CA CYS A 118 9.69 -5.55 4.92
C CYS A 118 11.20 -5.33 4.78
N LEU A 119 12.00 -5.68 5.79
CA LEU A 119 13.45 -5.57 5.73
C LEU A 119 14.08 -6.51 4.68
N LEU A 120 13.56 -7.72 4.49
CA LEU A 120 14.00 -8.61 3.41
C LEU A 120 13.66 -8.03 2.03
N THR A 121 12.48 -7.45 1.87
CA THR A 121 12.07 -6.78 0.63
C THR A 121 12.95 -5.56 0.37
N LEU A 122 13.20 -4.74 1.40
CA LEU A 122 14.14 -3.62 1.34
C LEU A 122 15.54 -4.06 0.88
N GLY A 123 16.09 -5.13 1.49
CA GLY A 123 17.39 -5.69 1.10
C GLY A 123 17.43 -6.15 -0.35
N HIS A 124 16.33 -6.71 -0.85
CA HIS A 124 16.21 -7.10 -2.25
C HIS A 124 16.20 -5.87 -3.18
N LEU A 125 15.41 -4.83 -2.86
CA LEU A 125 15.37 -3.58 -3.61
C LEU A 125 16.70 -2.81 -3.57
N TRP A 126 17.44 -2.92 -2.46
CA TRP A 126 18.75 -2.33 -2.30
C TRP A 126 19.81 -3.01 -3.17
N ALA A 127 19.80 -4.34 -3.21
CA ALA A 127 20.76 -5.13 -3.98
C ALA A 127 20.48 -5.08 -5.49
N ASN A 128 19.22 -4.89 -5.91
CA ASN A 128 18.81 -4.89 -7.32
C ASN A 128 18.32 -3.49 -7.71
N ARG A 129 19.26 -2.58 -7.92
CA ARG A 129 18.97 -1.19 -8.29
C ARG A 129 18.44 -1.05 -9.73
N GLU A 130 18.68 -2.02 -10.59
CA GLU A 130 18.24 -2.08 -11.97
C GLU A 130 17.25 -3.23 -12.16
N ASP A 131 16.13 -2.93 -12.81
CA ASP A 131 15.05 -3.89 -13.11
C ASP A 131 15.49 -4.94 -14.17
N ALA A 132 16.65 -4.74 -14.80
CA ALA A 132 17.22 -5.62 -15.79
C ALA A 132 18.35 -6.48 -15.23
N VAL A 133 18.01 -7.66 -14.74
CA VAL A 133 18.99 -8.75 -14.71
C VAL A 133 19.29 -9.13 -16.17
N THR A 134 20.38 -8.60 -16.72
CA THR A 134 20.94 -9.04 -17.98
C THR A 134 21.41 -10.49 -17.83
N GLY A 135 20.54 -11.43 -18.11
CA GLY A 135 20.87 -12.85 -18.12
C GLY A 135 19.68 -13.74 -17.76
N ILE A 136 19.01 -14.23 -18.79
CA ILE A 136 18.18 -15.47 -18.77
C ILE A 136 16.84 -15.34 -18.02
N ASN A 137 15.83 -14.90 -18.71
CA ASN A 137 14.37 -14.92 -18.59
C ASN A 137 13.72 -13.53 -18.36
N PRO A 138 13.01 -13.00 -19.39
CA PRO A 138 12.30 -11.71 -19.32
C PRO A 138 10.94 -11.78 -18.63
N SER A 139 10.72 -12.69 -17.72
CA SER A 139 9.44 -12.89 -17.01
C SER A 139 9.52 -12.67 -15.50
N SER A 140 10.55 -12.00 -14.99
CA SER A 140 10.57 -11.59 -13.59
C SER A 140 9.74 -10.32 -13.40
N VAL A 141 8.42 -10.46 -13.33
CA VAL A 141 7.58 -9.56 -12.53
C VAL A 141 8.27 -9.43 -11.17
N ILE A 142 8.41 -8.21 -10.64
CA ILE A 142 8.96 -7.98 -9.29
C ILE A 142 8.03 -8.69 -8.31
N GLU A 143 8.26 -9.96 -8.12
CA GLU A 143 7.59 -10.72 -7.07
C GLU A 143 8.31 -10.44 -5.75
N LEU A 144 7.52 -10.26 -4.68
CA LEU A 144 8.06 -10.22 -3.32
C LEU A 144 9.01 -11.40 -3.12
N PRO A 145 10.20 -11.19 -2.52
CA PRO A 145 11.13 -12.29 -2.23
C PRO A 145 10.41 -13.43 -1.52
N HIS A 146 10.71 -14.67 -1.89
CA HIS A 146 10.01 -15.85 -1.37
C HIS A 146 9.94 -15.87 0.17
N GLY A 147 11.01 -15.43 0.84
CA GLY A 147 11.06 -15.31 2.29
C GLY A 147 10.09 -14.28 2.85
N SER A 148 10.01 -13.10 2.23
CA SER A 148 9.07 -12.04 2.61
C SER A 148 7.62 -12.52 2.46
N ARG A 149 7.29 -13.14 1.33
CA ARG A 149 5.95 -13.67 1.06
C ARG A 149 5.54 -14.72 2.10
N SER A 150 6.43 -15.64 2.45
CA SER A 150 6.15 -16.67 3.45
C SER A 150 5.88 -16.10 4.84
N LEU A 151 6.58 -15.04 5.23
CA LEU A 151 6.39 -14.36 6.51
C LEU A 151 5.09 -13.54 6.56
N LEU A 152 4.66 -12.99 5.42
CA LEU A 152 3.44 -12.18 5.32
C LEU A 152 2.17 -13.02 5.16
N PHE A 153 2.28 -14.20 4.54
CA PHE A 153 1.13 -15.02 4.16
C PHE A 153 0.12 -15.29 5.29
N PRO A 154 0.55 -15.62 6.55
CA PRO A 154 -0.39 -15.86 7.65
C PRO A 154 -1.25 -14.66 8.05
N TYR A 155 -0.85 -13.45 7.68
CA TYR A 155 -1.52 -12.19 8.04
C TYR A 155 -2.35 -11.61 6.91
N ARG A 156 -2.31 -12.22 5.72
CA ARG A 156 -3.02 -11.78 4.53
C ARG A 156 -4.53 -11.99 4.67
N LEU A 157 -5.30 -10.98 4.27
CA LEU A 157 -6.76 -11.05 4.16
C LEU A 157 -7.20 -11.10 2.68
N ASP A 158 -8.40 -11.63 2.46
CA ASP A 158 -9.01 -11.76 1.14
C ASP A 158 -8.11 -12.52 0.15
N LEU A 159 -7.95 -13.81 0.40
CA LEU A 159 -7.20 -14.73 -0.49
C LEU A 159 -7.89 -14.98 -1.85
N GLY A 160 -8.91 -14.18 -2.18
CA GLY A 160 -9.67 -14.30 -3.43
C GLY A 160 -10.31 -15.69 -3.56
N VAL A 161 -11.57 -15.79 -3.31
CA VAL A 161 -12.40 -16.91 -3.74
C VAL A 161 -12.96 -16.56 -5.12
#